data_58e27e8ceadc087462aeeb15652e55f6
#
_entry.id   58e27e8ceadc087462aeeb15652e55f6
#
_cell.length_a   1.000
_cell.length_b   1.000
_cell.length_c   1.000
_cell.angle_alpha   90.00
_cell.angle_beta   90.00
_cell.angle_gamma   90.00
#
_symmetry.space_group_name_H-M   'P 1'
#
loop_
_entity.id
_entity.type
_entity.pdbx_description
1 polymer ?
#
loop_
_entity_poly.entity_id
_entity_poly.type
_entity_poly.pdbx_seq_one_letter_code
_entity_poly.pdbx_strand_id
1 'polypeptide(L)'
;VDGGAAWTHYWSNYHPAAMLFGSPVAGGGIGLSTKSWLAWYFDNGGKALYDRMWDEMGMNVKGFVMASSGPEALGWFKEPINSMADFRKYRFRTPPGIPGQTYKDIGVASVSMSGGDILPALEKGTIDAAEWCCPKPDSVFGFQKVLKNYYLQGLHQNVVNGDIYINGDVYKSLADHQKDAMEVASEAMITRNITNRA
;
A
#
# COMPACT_ATOMS: atom_id res chain seq x y z
N VAL A 1 -16.24 2.78 -16.36
CA VAL A 1 -14.89 2.17 -16.33
C VAL A 1 -15.06 0.70 -15.99
N ASP A 2 -14.44 -0.19 -16.79
CA ASP A 2 -14.63 -1.63 -16.66
C ASP A 2 -13.75 -2.24 -15.57
N GLY A 3 -12.64 -1.59 -15.24
CA GLY A 3 -11.74 -2.01 -14.17
C GLY A 3 -10.63 -1.01 -13.90
N GLY A 4 -9.87 -1.27 -12.85
CA GLY A 4 -8.74 -0.45 -12.42
C GLY A 4 -7.84 -1.19 -11.45
N ALA A 5 -6.72 -0.59 -11.10
CA ALA A 5 -5.83 -1.11 -10.07
C ALA A 5 -5.56 -0.03 -9.02
N ALA A 6 -5.54 -0.41 -7.76
CA ALA A 6 -5.26 0.49 -6.65
C ALA A 6 -4.77 -0.30 -5.42
N TRP A 7 -4.64 0.40 -4.30
CA TRP A 7 -4.27 -0.13 -3.00
C TRP A 7 -5.47 -0.05 -2.07
N THR A 8 -6.01 -1.16 -1.61
CA THR A 8 -7.28 -1.21 -0.84
C THR A 8 -7.27 -0.30 0.39
N HIS A 9 -6.13 -0.09 1.05
CA HIS A 9 -6.07 0.78 2.23
C HIS A 9 -6.41 2.27 1.95
N TYR A 10 -6.39 2.72 0.70
CA TYR A 10 -6.85 4.07 0.35
C TYR A 10 -8.37 4.25 0.53
N TRP A 11 -9.12 3.15 0.65
CA TRP A 11 -10.57 3.16 0.93
C TRP A 11 -10.90 3.20 2.44
N SER A 12 -9.88 3.35 3.29
CA SER A 12 -10.05 3.33 4.76
C SER A 12 -11.01 4.40 5.31
N ASN A 13 -11.20 5.50 4.58
CA ASN A 13 -12.20 6.53 4.93
C ASN A 13 -13.65 6.07 4.67
N TYR A 14 -13.85 5.07 3.82
CA TYR A 14 -15.17 4.51 3.53
C TYR A 14 -15.46 3.28 4.39
N HIS A 15 -14.43 2.45 4.62
CA HIS A 15 -14.56 1.27 5.45
C HIS A 15 -13.23 0.95 6.16
N PRO A 16 -13.18 0.88 7.50
CA PRO A 16 -11.93 0.68 8.23
C PRO A 16 -11.26 -0.67 7.93
N ALA A 17 -12.03 -1.71 7.57
CA ALA A 17 -11.47 -3.00 7.17
C ALA A 17 -10.61 -2.93 5.90
N ALA A 18 -10.67 -1.85 5.11
CA ALA A 18 -9.80 -1.65 3.96
C ALA A 18 -8.31 -1.66 4.36
N MET A 19 -7.99 -1.26 5.59
CA MET A 19 -6.64 -1.37 6.13
C MET A 19 -6.18 -2.82 6.27
N LEU A 20 -7.07 -3.72 6.70
CA LEU A 20 -6.77 -5.14 6.87
C LEU A 20 -6.34 -5.82 5.57
N PHE A 21 -6.87 -5.36 4.45
CA PHE A 21 -6.59 -5.93 3.13
C PHE A 21 -5.44 -5.23 2.41
N GLY A 22 -5.36 -3.91 2.46
CA GLY A 22 -4.35 -3.16 1.72
C GLY A 22 -3.05 -2.93 2.48
N SER A 23 -3.13 -2.66 3.79
CA SER A 23 -1.96 -2.39 4.64
C SER A 23 -2.22 -2.90 6.06
N PRO A 24 -2.29 -4.23 6.23
CA PRO A 24 -2.56 -4.82 7.54
C PRO A 24 -1.40 -4.58 8.49
N VAL A 25 -1.70 -3.99 9.61
CA VAL A 25 -0.83 -3.80 10.78
C VAL A 25 0.53 -3.18 10.47
N ALA A 26 0.67 -1.97 10.92
CA ALA A 26 1.93 -1.27 11.03
C ALA A 26 2.75 -1.84 12.19
N GLY A 27 4.04 -1.83 12.05
CA GLY A 27 4.91 -2.00 13.19
C GLY A 27 6.24 -2.65 12.88
N GLY A 28 7.27 -1.87 12.80
CA GLY A 28 8.69 -2.12 12.80
C GLY A 28 9.22 -3.54 13.06
N GLY A 29 8.89 -4.51 12.23
CA GLY A 29 9.24 -5.92 12.42
C GLY A 29 8.27 -6.70 13.33
N ILE A 30 7.22 -6.05 13.84
CA ILE A 30 6.16 -6.67 14.63
C ILE A 30 4.89 -6.66 13.79
N GLY A 31 4.27 -7.81 13.59
CA GLY A 31 3.04 -7.95 12.82
C GLY A 31 3.06 -9.15 11.90
N LEU A 32 2.04 -9.26 11.06
CA LEU A 32 1.93 -10.35 10.10
C LEU A 32 3.02 -10.26 9.03
N SER A 33 3.67 -11.39 8.78
CA SER A 33 4.48 -11.53 7.57
C SER A 33 3.58 -11.60 6.33
N THR A 34 4.12 -11.26 5.18
CA THR A 34 3.42 -11.45 3.89
C THR A 34 2.88 -12.88 3.75
N LYS A 35 3.70 -13.88 4.10
CA LYS A 35 3.30 -15.30 4.05
C LYS A 35 2.11 -15.60 4.97
N SER A 36 2.14 -15.11 6.20
CA SER A 36 1.05 -15.32 7.16
C SER A 36 -0.24 -14.65 6.72
N TRP A 37 -0.13 -13.44 6.14
CA TRP A 37 -1.28 -12.73 5.61
C TRP A 37 -1.89 -13.47 4.42
N LEU A 38 -1.08 -13.95 3.48
CA LEU A 38 -1.54 -14.72 2.32
C LEU A 38 -2.25 -16.02 2.74
N ALA A 39 -1.68 -16.75 3.71
CA ALA A 39 -2.32 -17.95 4.25
C ALA A 39 -3.67 -17.65 4.91
N TRP A 40 -3.77 -16.54 5.64
CA TRP A 40 -5.06 -16.09 6.17
C TRP A 40 -6.04 -15.71 5.05
N TYR A 41 -5.58 -14.97 4.07
CA TYR A 41 -6.42 -14.46 3.00
C TYR A 41 -7.02 -15.60 2.15
N PHE A 42 -6.19 -16.53 1.70
CA PHE A 42 -6.63 -17.61 0.80
C PHE A 42 -7.27 -18.81 1.54
N ASP A 43 -6.69 -19.22 2.66
CA ASP A 43 -7.04 -20.50 3.30
C ASP A 43 -7.89 -20.36 4.56
N ASN A 44 -7.98 -19.17 5.15
CA ASN A 44 -8.58 -18.96 6.47
C ASN A 44 -9.65 -17.84 6.49
N GLY A 45 -10.39 -17.70 5.40
CA GLY A 45 -11.59 -16.87 5.33
C GLY A 45 -11.35 -15.39 5.01
N GLY A 46 -10.12 -14.94 4.82
CA GLY A 46 -9.80 -13.54 4.50
C GLY A 46 -10.45 -13.07 3.21
N LYS A 47 -10.49 -13.92 2.17
CA LYS A 47 -11.12 -13.60 0.89
C LYS A 47 -12.63 -13.35 1.02
N ALA A 48 -13.32 -14.15 1.81
CA ALA A 48 -14.74 -13.95 2.05
C ALA A 48 -15.03 -12.63 2.79
N LEU A 49 -14.16 -12.26 3.74
CA LEU A 49 -14.25 -10.96 4.42
C LEU A 49 -13.93 -9.79 3.49
N TYR A 50 -13.02 -9.98 2.55
CA TYR A 50 -12.67 -9.00 1.53
C TYR A 50 -13.87 -8.71 0.61
N ASP A 51 -14.52 -9.76 0.08
CA ASP A 51 -15.72 -9.62 -0.75
C ASP A 51 -16.85 -8.94 0.06
N ARG A 52 -17.07 -9.36 1.30
CA ARG A 52 -18.05 -8.77 2.20
C ARG A 52 -17.81 -7.27 2.47
N MET A 53 -16.56 -6.84 2.58
CA MET A 53 -16.23 -5.41 2.76
C MET A 53 -16.74 -4.56 1.58
N TRP A 54 -16.58 -5.05 0.35
CA TRP A 54 -17.09 -4.35 -0.85
C TRP A 54 -18.63 -4.28 -0.84
N ASP A 55 -19.29 -5.36 -0.45
CA ASP A 55 -20.76 -5.41 -0.30
C ASP A 55 -21.23 -4.41 0.77
N GLU A 56 -20.57 -4.35 1.94
CA GLU A 56 -20.91 -3.42 3.01
C GLU A 56 -20.68 -1.95 2.62
N MET A 57 -19.74 -1.66 1.74
CA MET A 57 -19.56 -0.33 1.15
C MET A 57 -20.61 0.00 0.07
N GLY A 58 -21.44 -0.94 -0.32
CA GLY A 58 -22.42 -0.77 -1.41
C GLY A 58 -21.77 -0.61 -2.79
N MET A 59 -20.54 -1.07 -2.97
CA MET A 59 -19.79 -0.95 -4.21
C MET A 59 -19.99 -2.18 -5.10
N ASN A 60 -20.48 -1.96 -6.33
CA ASN A 60 -20.62 -3.02 -7.34
C ASN A 60 -19.24 -3.32 -8.00
N VAL A 61 -18.37 -3.97 -7.23
CA VAL A 61 -16.98 -4.26 -7.60
C VAL A 61 -16.66 -5.72 -7.28
N LYS A 62 -15.91 -6.38 -8.16
CA LYS A 62 -15.17 -7.61 -7.85
C LYS A 62 -13.69 -7.29 -7.77
N GLY A 63 -13.11 -7.47 -6.59
CA GLY A 63 -11.70 -7.23 -6.34
C GLY A 63 -10.88 -8.52 -6.33
N PHE A 64 -9.61 -8.41 -6.74
CA PHE A 64 -8.63 -9.47 -6.67
C PHE A 64 -7.32 -8.90 -6.14
N VAL A 65 -6.82 -9.47 -5.05
CA VAL A 65 -5.45 -9.18 -4.61
C VAL A 65 -4.48 -9.80 -5.61
N MET A 66 -3.67 -8.98 -6.25
CA MET A 66 -2.71 -9.44 -7.28
C MET A 66 -1.26 -9.11 -6.98
N ALA A 67 -1.01 -8.29 -5.99
CA ALA A 67 0.34 -7.90 -5.62
C ALA A 67 0.45 -7.89 -4.11
N SER A 68 1.48 -8.52 -3.57
CA SER A 68 1.81 -8.44 -2.15
C SER A 68 3.30 -8.13 -2.01
N SER A 69 3.62 -7.24 -1.11
CA SER A 69 5.00 -6.84 -0.84
C SER A 69 5.16 -6.46 0.62
N GLY A 70 6.36 -6.18 1.01
CA GLY A 70 6.74 -5.67 2.32
C GLY A 70 8.06 -6.26 2.78
N PRO A 71 8.67 -5.75 3.85
CA PRO A 71 8.32 -4.46 4.45
C PRO A 71 8.67 -3.28 3.53
N GLU A 72 7.96 -2.17 3.67
CA GLU A 72 8.28 -0.95 2.96
C GLU A 72 9.41 -0.18 3.64
N ALA A 73 10.12 0.62 2.85
CA ALA A 73 11.19 1.49 3.34
C ALA A 73 10.62 2.65 4.16
N LEU A 74 11.41 3.18 5.10
CA LEU A 74 11.05 4.43 5.78
C LEU A 74 10.91 5.58 4.77
N GLY A 75 11.79 5.60 3.76
CA GLY A 75 11.68 6.53 2.64
C GLY A 75 12.89 7.46 2.49
N TRP A 76 12.65 8.56 1.82
CA TRP A 76 13.63 9.55 1.36
C TRP A 76 13.54 10.85 2.16
N PHE A 77 14.71 11.38 2.53
CA PHE A 77 14.85 12.56 3.38
C PHE A 77 15.86 13.53 2.79
N LYS A 78 15.64 14.82 3.04
CA LYS A 78 16.55 15.88 2.58
C LYS A 78 17.89 15.83 3.31
N GLU A 79 17.86 15.76 4.63
CA GLU A 79 19.02 15.65 5.51
C GLU A 79 18.99 14.33 6.29
N PRO A 80 20.12 13.90 6.86
CA PRO A 80 20.16 12.70 7.69
C PRO A 80 19.27 12.79 8.94
N ILE A 81 18.68 11.64 9.32
CA ILE A 81 17.98 11.46 10.59
C ILE A 81 18.95 10.77 11.54
N ASN A 82 19.39 11.46 12.58
CA ASN A 82 20.26 10.92 13.63
C ASN A 82 19.52 10.72 14.95
N SER A 83 18.31 11.25 15.08
CA SER A 83 17.50 11.17 16.28
C SER A 83 16.00 11.29 15.96
N MET A 84 15.14 10.90 16.91
CA MET A 84 13.72 11.19 16.82
C MET A 84 13.41 12.68 16.78
N ALA A 85 14.24 13.51 17.40
CA ALA A 85 14.09 14.96 17.34
C ALA A 85 14.33 15.49 15.92
N ASP A 86 15.26 14.90 15.17
CA ASP A 86 15.46 15.24 13.76
C ASP A 86 14.29 14.79 12.91
N PHE A 87 13.81 13.57 13.12
CA PHE A 87 12.68 13.04 12.36
C PHE A 87 11.42 13.90 12.51
N ARG A 88 11.14 14.40 13.70
CA ARG A 88 9.98 15.27 13.98
C ARG A 88 10.03 16.65 13.30
N LYS A 89 11.16 17.06 12.76
CA LYS A 89 11.26 18.32 12.02
C LYS A 89 10.71 18.24 10.59
N TYR A 90 10.52 17.03 10.05
CA TYR A 90 10.10 16.82 8.68
C TYR A 90 8.59 16.91 8.50
N ARG A 91 8.18 17.57 7.41
CA ARG A 91 6.86 17.40 6.80
C ARG A 91 6.97 16.17 5.91
N PHE A 92 6.51 15.06 6.42
CA PHE A 92 6.75 13.74 5.85
C PHE A 92 5.51 13.22 5.14
N ARG A 93 5.62 12.94 3.84
CA ARG A 93 4.55 12.29 3.10
C ARG A 93 4.48 10.82 3.51
N THR A 94 3.29 10.39 3.87
CA THR A 94 2.98 9.02 4.27
C THR A 94 1.73 8.51 3.56
N PRO A 95 1.48 7.20 3.49
CA PRO A 95 0.19 6.70 3.04
C PRO A 95 -0.91 7.07 4.04
N PRO A 96 -2.18 7.06 3.60
CA PRO A 96 -3.32 7.33 4.48
C PRO A 96 -3.56 6.19 5.48
N GLY A 97 -4.44 6.44 6.45
CA GLY A 97 -4.87 5.45 7.43
C GLY A 97 -3.88 5.22 8.56
N ILE A 98 -3.79 3.99 9.05
CA ILE A 98 -2.95 3.62 10.20
C ILE A 98 -1.49 4.02 10.02
N PRO A 99 -0.83 3.82 8.87
CA PRO A 99 0.56 4.24 8.70
C PRO A 99 0.77 5.73 8.95
N GLY A 100 -0.06 6.58 8.34
CA GLY A 100 0.01 8.02 8.56
C GLY A 100 -0.26 8.42 10.00
N GLN A 101 -1.21 7.76 10.67
CA GLN A 101 -1.51 8.01 12.08
C GLN A 101 -0.34 7.60 12.98
N THR A 102 0.31 6.46 12.73
CA THR A 102 1.49 6.02 13.47
C THR A 102 2.58 7.11 13.52
N TYR A 103 2.86 7.75 12.39
CA TYR A 103 3.84 8.84 12.36
C TYR A 103 3.38 10.09 13.11
N LYS A 104 2.09 10.43 13.06
CA LYS A 104 1.53 11.54 13.85
C LYS A 104 1.63 11.28 15.35
N ASP A 105 1.37 10.05 15.78
CA ASP A 105 1.41 9.67 17.20
C ASP A 105 2.83 9.75 17.79
N ILE A 106 3.86 9.56 16.98
CA ILE A 106 5.26 9.78 17.39
C ILE A 106 5.73 11.24 17.18
N GLY A 107 4.84 12.14 16.78
CA GLY A 107 5.10 13.57 16.68
C GLY A 107 5.68 14.05 15.35
N VAL A 108 5.62 13.23 14.28
CA VAL A 108 6.04 13.64 12.93
C VAL A 108 4.89 14.33 12.21
N ALA A 109 5.17 15.43 11.50
CA ALA A 109 4.16 16.13 10.69
C ALA A 109 3.86 15.31 9.40
N SER A 110 3.02 14.28 9.56
CA SER A 110 2.61 13.36 8.49
C SER A 110 1.52 13.97 7.62
N VAL A 111 1.73 13.95 6.30
CA VAL A 111 0.81 14.44 5.28
C VAL A 111 0.54 13.34 4.26
N SER A 112 -0.73 13.04 3.98
CA SER A 112 -1.09 12.08 2.95
C SER A 112 -1.40 12.76 1.63
N MET A 113 -0.85 12.24 0.54
CA MET A 113 -1.14 12.68 -0.83
C MET A 113 -0.91 11.55 -1.83
N SER A 114 -1.47 11.69 -3.03
CA SER A 114 -1.31 10.73 -4.11
C SER A 114 0.14 10.66 -4.60
N GLY A 115 0.53 9.52 -5.19
CA GLY A 115 1.90 9.31 -5.68
C GLY A 115 2.35 10.36 -6.70
N GLY A 116 1.43 10.77 -7.60
CA GLY A 116 1.73 11.78 -8.63
C GLY A 116 2.01 13.19 -8.08
N ASP A 117 1.53 13.49 -6.87
CA ASP A 117 1.71 14.80 -6.24
C ASP A 117 3.00 14.90 -5.41
N ILE A 118 3.67 13.78 -5.10
CA ILE A 118 4.82 13.75 -4.20
C ILE A 118 6.00 14.55 -4.76
N LEU A 119 6.45 14.24 -5.98
CA LEU A 119 7.61 14.91 -6.56
C LEU A 119 7.40 16.42 -6.73
N PRO A 120 6.25 16.89 -7.27
CA PRO A 120 5.94 18.32 -7.29
C PRO A 120 5.92 18.98 -5.90
N ALA A 121 5.45 18.29 -4.88
CA ALA A 121 5.42 18.81 -3.50
C ALA A 121 6.83 18.90 -2.89
N LEU A 122 7.72 17.95 -3.17
CA LEU A 122 9.15 17.98 -2.79
C LEU A 122 9.89 19.12 -3.49
N GLU A 123 9.67 19.29 -4.80
CA GLU A 123 10.32 20.37 -5.58
C GLU A 123 9.89 21.76 -5.11
N LYS A 124 8.61 21.93 -4.76
CA LYS A 124 8.08 23.18 -4.19
C LYS A 124 8.45 23.39 -2.72
N GLY A 125 9.00 22.38 -2.04
CA GLY A 125 9.32 22.44 -0.62
C GLY A 125 8.09 22.49 0.29
N THR A 126 6.93 21.99 -0.14
CA THR A 126 5.76 21.83 0.72
C THR A 126 5.87 20.63 1.64
N ILE A 127 6.64 19.62 1.24
CA ILE A 127 7.11 18.50 2.07
C ILE A 127 8.63 18.40 1.97
N ASP A 128 9.27 17.80 2.96
CA ASP A 128 10.73 17.68 3.09
C ASP A 128 11.22 16.24 3.02
N ALA A 129 10.29 15.29 3.09
CA ALA A 129 10.57 13.87 3.08
C ALA A 129 9.35 13.11 2.54
N ALA A 130 9.59 11.94 1.96
CA ALA A 130 8.54 11.09 1.43
C ALA A 130 8.90 9.62 1.50
N GLU A 131 7.93 8.79 1.82
CA GLU A 131 7.92 7.37 1.52
C GLU A 131 7.00 7.11 0.33
N TRP A 132 7.24 5.99 -0.34
CA TRP A 132 6.34 5.49 -1.37
C TRP A 132 6.21 3.98 -1.32
N CYS A 133 7.32 3.23 -1.37
CA CYS A 133 7.31 1.77 -1.29
C CYS A 133 8.70 1.19 -0.94
N CYS A 134 9.54 1.10 -1.94
CA CYS A 134 10.78 0.34 -1.86
C CYS A 134 11.74 0.80 -2.98
N PRO A 135 13.05 0.43 -2.95
CA PRO A 135 14.08 1.04 -3.79
C PRO A 135 13.74 1.13 -5.28
N LYS A 136 13.23 0.05 -5.86
CA LYS A 136 12.97 -0.01 -7.30
C LYS A 136 11.81 0.90 -7.74
N PRO A 137 10.59 0.84 -7.16
CA PRO A 137 9.54 1.80 -7.46
C PRO A 137 9.91 3.24 -7.15
N ASP A 138 10.55 3.50 -6.01
CA ASP A 138 10.95 4.85 -5.60
C ASP A 138 11.91 5.50 -6.61
N SER A 139 12.82 4.71 -7.18
CA SER A 139 13.76 5.20 -8.19
C SER A 139 13.06 5.66 -9.49
N VAL A 140 11.93 5.02 -9.84
CA VAL A 140 11.14 5.40 -11.02
C VAL A 140 10.46 6.76 -10.80
N PHE A 141 10.01 7.06 -9.57
CA PHE A 141 9.45 8.38 -9.23
C PHE A 141 10.47 9.50 -9.24
N GLY A 142 11.78 9.19 -9.15
CA GLY A 142 12.83 10.18 -9.26
C GLY A 142 13.13 10.93 -7.96
N PHE A 143 12.72 10.41 -6.80
CA PHE A 143 12.95 11.07 -5.50
C PHE A 143 14.43 11.34 -5.22
N GLN A 144 15.34 10.46 -5.69
CA GLN A 144 16.79 10.63 -5.58
C GLN A 144 17.34 11.90 -6.24
N LYS A 145 16.57 12.55 -7.11
CA LYS A 145 16.96 13.82 -7.73
C LYS A 145 16.89 14.99 -6.75
N VAL A 146 15.93 14.95 -5.83
CA VAL A 146 15.64 16.02 -4.87
C VAL A 146 16.02 15.66 -3.43
N LEU A 147 15.98 14.37 -3.06
CA LEU A 147 16.30 13.86 -1.74
C LEU A 147 17.55 12.98 -1.78
N LYS A 148 18.38 13.01 -0.74
CA LYS A 148 19.71 12.38 -0.76
C LYS A 148 19.90 11.25 0.23
N ASN A 149 19.04 11.15 1.24
CA ASN A 149 19.15 10.16 2.30
C ASN A 149 17.98 9.18 2.21
N TYR A 150 18.29 7.91 2.01
CA TYR A 150 17.28 6.83 1.91
C TYR A 150 17.45 5.83 3.04
N TYR A 151 16.36 5.55 3.73
CA TYR A 151 16.32 4.62 4.85
C TYR A 151 15.45 3.41 4.51
N LEU A 152 16.07 2.24 4.50
CA LEU A 152 15.40 0.97 4.15
C LEU A 152 14.48 0.44 5.26
N GLN A 153 14.81 0.69 6.52
CA GLN A 153 14.02 0.20 7.65
C GLN A 153 12.79 1.08 7.87
N GLY A 154 11.63 0.60 7.41
CA GLY A 154 10.34 1.24 7.66
C GLY A 154 9.70 0.80 8.99
N LEU A 155 8.76 1.62 9.47
CA LEU A 155 8.01 1.38 10.71
C LEU A 155 6.53 1.07 10.44
N HIS A 156 6.06 1.19 9.21
CA HIS A 156 4.65 1.41 8.95
C HIS A 156 3.94 0.31 8.15
N GLN A 157 4.59 -0.36 7.22
CA GLN A 157 3.95 -1.34 6.34
C GLN A 157 4.79 -2.61 6.17
N ASN A 158 4.59 -3.60 7.05
CA ASN A 158 5.23 -4.90 6.90
C ASN A 158 4.67 -5.71 5.75
N VAL A 159 3.40 -5.49 5.44
CA VAL A 159 2.69 -6.06 4.29
C VAL A 159 1.92 -4.94 3.62
N VAL A 160 2.01 -4.86 2.31
CA VAL A 160 1.18 -3.99 1.49
C VAL A 160 0.66 -4.77 0.30
N ASN A 161 -0.63 -4.65 0.02
CA ASN A 161 -1.27 -5.38 -1.05
C ASN A 161 -1.91 -4.43 -2.05
N GLY A 162 -1.66 -4.72 -3.33
CA GLY A 162 -2.30 -4.05 -4.45
C GLY A 162 -3.34 -4.96 -5.09
N ASP A 163 -4.42 -4.36 -5.55
CA ASP A 163 -5.58 -5.04 -6.07
C ASP A 163 -5.90 -4.59 -7.49
N ILE A 164 -6.56 -5.48 -8.22
CA ILE A 164 -7.31 -5.12 -9.41
C ILE A 164 -8.80 -5.16 -9.10
N TYR A 165 -9.53 -4.19 -9.60
CA TYR A 165 -10.97 -4.06 -9.43
C TYR A 165 -11.66 -4.15 -10.79
N ILE A 166 -12.69 -4.97 -10.86
CA ILE A 166 -13.54 -5.11 -12.04
C ILE A 166 -14.94 -4.63 -11.68
N ASN A 167 -15.55 -3.87 -12.56
CA ASN A 167 -16.97 -3.52 -12.42
C ASN A 167 -17.80 -4.80 -12.26
N GLY A 168 -18.67 -4.84 -11.27
CA GLY A 168 -19.42 -6.05 -10.91
C GLY A 168 -20.32 -6.56 -12.04
N ASP A 169 -20.91 -5.67 -12.85
CA ASP A 169 -21.75 -6.08 -13.97
C ASP A 169 -20.91 -6.65 -15.11
N VAL A 170 -19.73 -6.05 -15.37
CA VAL A 170 -18.76 -6.59 -16.32
C VAL A 170 -18.30 -7.97 -15.86
N TYR A 171 -17.93 -8.12 -14.58
CA TYR A 171 -17.51 -9.42 -14.06
C TYR A 171 -18.62 -10.48 -14.15
N LYS A 172 -19.87 -10.12 -13.83
CA LYS A 172 -21.02 -11.04 -13.94
C LYS A 172 -21.25 -11.49 -15.38
N SER A 173 -20.98 -10.65 -16.37
CA SER A 173 -21.16 -10.98 -17.80
C SER A 173 -20.08 -11.91 -18.36
N LEU A 174 -18.96 -12.11 -17.65
CA LEU A 174 -17.91 -13.03 -18.08
C LEU A 174 -18.35 -14.49 -18.00
N ALA A 175 -17.84 -15.30 -18.92
CA ALA A 175 -18.00 -16.76 -18.86
C ALA A 175 -17.19 -17.34 -17.68
N ASP A 176 -17.61 -18.49 -17.15
CA ASP A 176 -16.99 -19.07 -15.96
C ASP A 176 -15.48 -19.30 -16.13
N HIS A 177 -15.06 -19.85 -17.30
CA HIS A 177 -13.62 -20.03 -17.57
C HIS A 177 -12.81 -18.72 -17.57
N GLN A 178 -13.43 -17.58 -17.87
CA GLN A 178 -12.77 -16.27 -17.80
C GLN A 178 -12.63 -15.79 -16.34
N LYS A 179 -13.65 -16.04 -15.52
CA LYS A 179 -13.60 -15.77 -14.08
C LYS A 179 -12.52 -16.61 -13.40
N ASP A 180 -12.47 -17.91 -13.71
CA ASP A 180 -11.44 -18.82 -13.22
C ASP A 180 -10.04 -18.37 -13.64
N ALA A 181 -9.89 -17.95 -14.90
CA ALA A 181 -8.61 -17.44 -15.39
C ALA A 181 -8.17 -16.17 -14.63
N MET A 182 -9.09 -15.28 -14.25
CA MET A 182 -8.76 -14.09 -13.44
C MET A 182 -8.31 -14.47 -12.03
N GLU A 183 -8.96 -15.43 -11.39
CA GLU A 183 -8.55 -15.94 -10.08
C GLU A 183 -7.13 -16.50 -10.15
N VAL A 184 -6.88 -17.45 -11.04
CA VAL A 184 -5.55 -18.07 -11.21
C VAL A 184 -4.48 -17.03 -11.57
N ALA A 185 -4.80 -16.08 -12.45
CA ALA A 185 -3.86 -15.04 -12.84
C ALA A 185 -3.52 -14.10 -11.68
N SER A 186 -4.49 -13.75 -10.84
CA SER A 186 -4.25 -12.89 -9.67
C SER A 186 -3.33 -13.58 -8.65
N GLU A 187 -3.54 -14.85 -8.36
CA GLU A 187 -2.69 -15.65 -7.48
C GLU A 187 -1.26 -15.81 -8.04
N ALA A 188 -1.13 -16.10 -9.33
CA ALA A 188 0.17 -16.20 -9.99
C ALA A 188 0.94 -14.86 -9.95
N MET A 189 0.22 -13.74 -10.10
CA MET A 189 0.83 -12.41 -10.03
C MET A 189 1.38 -12.07 -8.66
N ILE A 190 0.80 -12.57 -7.57
CA ILE A 190 1.35 -12.40 -6.22
C ILE A 190 2.76 -12.98 -6.14
N THR A 191 2.92 -14.23 -6.56
CA THR A 191 4.24 -14.90 -6.57
C THR A 191 5.24 -14.14 -7.44
N ARG A 192 4.84 -13.74 -8.65
CA ARG A 192 5.69 -12.96 -9.55
C ARG A 192 6.06 -11.60 -8.97
N ASN A 193 5.14 -10.95 -8.27
CA ASN A 193 5.39 -9.66 -7.63
C ASN A 193 6.43 -9.78 -6.52
N ILE A 194 6.29 -10.78 -5.64
CA ILE A 194 7.24 -11.03 -4.55
C ILE A 194 8.65 -11.30 -5.12
N THR A 195 8.76 -12.15 -6.14
CA THR A 195 10.06 -12.51 -6.73
C THR A 195 10.72 -11.39 -7.53
N ASN A 196 9.94 -10.49 -8.11
CA ASN A 196 10.49 -9.34 -8.86
C ASN A 196 10.93 -8.16 -7.98
N ARG A 197 10.55 -8.16 -6.71
CA ARG A 197 10.89 -7.10 -5.75
C ARG A 197 12.04 -7.48 -4.81
N ALA A 198 12.34 -8.76 -4.74
CA ALA A 198 13.53 -9.27 -4.07
C ALA A 198 14.77 -9.04 -4.95
#